data_00fe5165f6f89294d7f5ef76c8f076f2
#
_entry.id   00fe5165f6f89294d7f5ef76c8f076f2
#
_cell.length_a   1.000
_cell.length_b   1.000
_cell.length_c   1.000
_cell.angle_alpha   90.00
_cell.angle_beta   90.00
_cell.angle_gamma   90.00
#
_symmetry.space_group_name_H-M   'P 1'
#
loop_
_entity.id
_entity.type
_entity.pdbx_description
1 polymer ?
#
loop_
_entity_poly.entity_id
_entity_poly.type
_entity_poly.pdbx_seq_one_letter_code
_entity_poly.pdbx_strand_id
1 'polypeptide(L)'
;MNTPISTDKDLWVSWGTYHRSIEKLALKVHESGWKFDQVLCLARGGLRPGDIFSRIFDVPLAILSTSSYREDSGTVQSSLDIGKYISMTKGALEGRVLVVDDLVDSGITLEKVLHHLREHFPAVTEVKSAVIWCKECSSIQPDFYLDFLPTNPWIHQPFEEFDSIRPHQLSAWLKKGEFAE
;
A
#
# COMPACT_ATOMS: atom_id res chain seq x y z
N MET A 1 -10.65 21.51 -1.77
CA MET A 1 -9.84 20.40 -2.32
C MET A 1 -8.38 20.77 -2.12
N ASN A 2 -7.69 20.16 -1.16
CA ASN A 2 -6.28 20.45 -0.97
C ASN A 2 -5.49 19.66 -2.01
N THR A 3 -4.93 20.35 -2.99
CA THR A 3 -3.95 19.77 -3.91
C THR A 3 -2.72 19.38 -3.11
N PRO A 4 -2.12 18.20 -3.32
CA PRO A 4 -0.90 17.82 -2.63
C PRO A 4 0.20 18.85 -2.94
N ILE A 5 0.91 19.28 -1.90
CA ILE A 5 2.09 20.13 -2.06
C ILE A 5 3.22 19.19 -2.46
N SER A 6 3.71 19.31 -3.69
CA SER A 6 4.82 18.53 -4.19
C SER A 6 6.03 19.43 -4.42
N THR A 7 7.17 18.99 -3.91
CA THR A 7 8.50 19.50 -4.28
C THR A 7 9.29 18.35 -4.90
N ASP A 8 10.46 18.61 -5.49
CA ASP A 8 11.33 17.54 -6.02
C ASP A 8 11.79 16.55 -4.94
N LYS A 9 11.66 16.91 -3.66
CA LYS A 9 12.11 16.11 -2.51
C LYS A 9 10.98 15.53 -1.67
N ASP A 10 9.83 16.21 -1.61
CA ASP A 10 8.75 15.88 -0.69
C ASP A 10 7.37 15.97 -1.38
N LEU A 11 6.54 14.96 -1.14
CA LEU A 11 5.12 14.92 -1.52
C LEU A 11 4.26 14.81 -0.25
N TRP A 12 3.57 15.88 0.11
CA TRP A 12 2.69 15.93 1.28
C TRP A 12 1.26 15.55 0.90
N VAL A 13 0.71 14.54 1.55
CA VAL A 13 -0.60 13.98 1.23
C VAL A 13 -1.56 14.18 2.41
N SER A 14 -2.67 14.88 2.19
CA SER A 14 -3.73 15.00 3.19
C SER A 14 -4.63 13.75 3.23
N TRP A 15 -5.37 13.53 4.32
CA TRP A 15 -6.36 12.47 4.42
C TRP A 15 -7.38 12.48 3.28
N GLY A 16 -7.89 13.68 2.93
CA GLY A 16 -8.85 13.81 1.83
C GLY A 16 -8.24 13.44 0.48
N THR A 17 -7.00 13.87 0.21
CA THR A 17 -6.28 13.49 -1.01
C THR A 17 -6.01 11.99 -1.04
N TYR A 18 -5.56 11.40 0.08
CA TYR A 18 -5.27 9.98 0.19
C TYR A 18 -6.48 9.11 -0.13
N HIS A 19 -7.63 9.37 0.50
CA HIS A 19 -8.87 8.64 0.23
C HIS A 19 -9.32 8.80 -1.22
N ARG A 20 -9.27 10.03 -1.76
CA ARG A 20 -9.63 10.28 -3.15
C ARG A 20 -8.70 9.55 -4.13
N SER A 21 -7.42 9.40 -3.79
CA SER A 21 -6.47 8.64 -4.59
C SER A 21 -6.82 7.15 -4.63
N ILE A 22 -7.23 6.58 -3.50
CA ILE A 22 -7.71 5.18 -3.45
C ILE A 22 -8.95 4.99 -4.34
N GLU A 23 -9.92 5.90 -4.26
CA GLU A 23 -11.14 5.83 -5.09
C GLU A 23 -10.82 5.90 -6.59
N LYS A 24 -9.91 6.80 -7.00
CA LYS A 24 -9.46 6.92 -8.39
C LYS A 24 -8.72 5.67 -8.87
N LEU A 25 -7.87 5.08 -8.01
CA LEU A 25 -7.17 3.84 -8.33
C LEU A 25 -8.18 2.69 -8.51
N ALA A 26 -9.18 2.58 -7.63
CA ALA A 26 -10.24 1.58 -7.76
C ALA A 26 -11.02 1.75 -9.07
N LEU A 27 -11.36 3.00 -9.44
CA LEU A 27 -12.01 3.28 -10.72
C LEU A 27 -11.13 2.83 -11.91
N LYS A 28 -9.83 3.16 -11.89
CA LYS A 28 -8.88 2.74 -12.93
C LYS A 28 -8.81 1.23 -13.09
N VAL A 29 -8.80 0.48 -11.98
CA VAL A 29 -8.84 -0.99 -11.99
C VAL A 29 -10.16 -1.49 -12.59
N HIS A 30 -11.29 -0.89 -12.20
CA HIS A 30 -12.61 -1.25 -12.75
C HIS A 30 -12.69 -1.00 -14.26
N GLU A 31 -12.23 0.15 -14.73
CA GLU A 31 -12.26 0.55 -16.15
C GLU A 31 -11.35 -0.30 -17.03
N SER A 32 -10.32 -0.96 -16.46
CA SER A 32 -9.48 -1.91 -17.19
C SER A 32 -10.24 -3.15 -17.69
N GLY A 33 -11.42 -3.41 -17.12
CA GLY A 33 -12.21 -4.60 -17.40
C GLY A 33 -11.69 -5.88 -16.77
N TRP A 34 -10.48 -5.89 -16.18
CA TRP A 34 -9.96 -7.07 -15.50
C TRP A 34 -10.74 -7.33 -14.21
N LYS A 35 -11.13 -8.60 -14.01
CA LYS A 35 -11.88 -9.04 -12.84
C LYS A 35 -10.99 -9.87 -11.94
N PHE A 36 -11.15 -9.70 -10.63
CA PHE A 36 -10.45 -10.46 -9.60
C PHE A 36 -11.45 -11.00 -8.58
N ASP A 37 -11.05 -12.02 -7.88
CA ASP A 37 -11.91 -12.76 -6.96
C ASP A 37 -11.62 -12.38 -5.50
N GLN A 38 -10.41 -11.84 -5.23
CA GLN A 38 -9.95 -11.49 -3.89
C GLN A 38 -8.96 -10.32 -3.93
N VAL A 39 -8.90 -9.55 -2.84
CA VAL A 39 -7.87 -8.54 -2.60
C VAL A 39 -6.87 -9.10 -1.58
N LEU A 40 -5.58 -8.99 -1.86
CA LEU A 40 -4.50 -9.24 -0.92
C LEU A 40 -3.80 -7.91 -0.61
N CYS A 41 -3.97 -7.39 0.60
CA CYS A 41 -3.26 -6.18 1.01
C CYS A 41 -1.94 -6.50 1.74
N LEU A 42 -0.93 -5.69 1.50
CA LEU A 42 0.36 -5.77 2.17
C LEU A 42 0.33 -4.90 3.42
N ALA A 43 0.48 -5.51 4.58
CA ALA A 43 0.44 -4.77 5.83
C ALA A 43 1.84 -4.15 6.11
N ARG A 44 1.87 -2.86 6.51
CA ARG A 44 0.77 -2.00 6.96
C ARG A 44 0.23 -1.04 5.89
N GLY A 45 1.04 -0.57 4.93
CA GLY A 45 0.67 0.45 3.95
C GLY A 45 -0.58 0.12 3.16
N GLY A 46 -0.67 -1.12 2.68
CA GLY A 46 -1.79 -1.62 1.89
C GLY A 46 -3.10 -1.86 2.66
N LEU A 47 -3.13 -1.78 4.00
CA LEU A 47 -4.33 -2.08 4.78
C LEU A 47 -5.51 -1.16 4.44
N ARG A 48 -5.28 0.15 4.33
CA ARG A 48 -6.33 1.11 4.03
C ARG A 48 -6.86 1.00 2.61
N PRO A 49 -6.00 1.03 1.57
CA PRO A 49 -6.47 0.83 0.22
C PRO A 49 -7.09 -0.56 0.04
N GLY A 50 -6.54 -1.62 0.64
CA GLY A 50 -7.09 -2.98 0.57
C GLY A 50 -8.49 -3.11 1.16
N ASP A 51 -8.75 -2.52 2.34
CA ASP A 51 -10.09 -2.51 2.93
C ASP A 51 -11.11 -1.79 2.01
N ILE A 52 -10.74 -0.63 1.48
CA ILE A 52 -11.62 0.14 0.59
C ILE A 52 -11.88 -0.64 -0.71
N PHE A 53 -10.86 -1.25 -1.31
CA PHE A 53 -11.03 -2.09 -2.50
C PHE A 53 -11.94 -3.29 -2.24
N SER A 54 -11.72 -4.03 -1.15
CA SER A 54 -12.55 -5.17 -0.78
C SER A 54 -14.04 -4.79 -0.67
N ARG A 55 -14.33 -3.63 -0.08
CA ARG A 55 -15.71 -3.11 0.05
C ARG A 55 -16.30 -2.65 -1.28
N ILE A 56 -15.56 -1.89 -2.09
CA ILE A 56 -16.05 -1.37 -3.39
C ILE A 56 -16.36 -2.52 -4.36
N PHE A 57 -15.48 -3.55 -4.39
CA PHE A 57 -15.62 -4.67 -5.32
C PHE A 57 -16.41 -5.84 -4.75
N ASP A 58 -16.80 -5.78 -3.47
CA ASP A 58 -17.52 -6.84 -2.73
C ASP A 58 -16.82 -8.20 -2.83
N VAL A 59 -15.51 -8.22 -2.56
CA VAL A 59 -14.68 -9.41 -2.58
C VAL A 59 -13.95 -9.63 -1.26
N PRO A 60 -13.59 -10.87 -0.89
CA PRO A 60 -12.82 -11.16 0.32
C PRO A 60 -11.50 -10.39 0.40
N LEU A 61 -11.14 -9.98 1.61
CA LEU A 61 -9.86 -9.36 1.94
C LEU A 61 -8.93 -10.38 2.55
N ALA A 62 -7.73 -10.46 1.99
CA ALA A 62 -6.58 -11.16 2.53
C ALA A 62 -5.53 -10.15 3.03
N ILE A 63 -4.81 -10.49 4.08
CA ILE A 63 -3.76 -9.66 4.67
C ILE A 63 -2.48 -10.46 4.75
N LEU A 64 -1.41 -9.95 4.12
CA LEU A 64 -0.06 -10.47 4.21
C LEU A 64 0.84 -9.47 4.91
N SER A 65 1.47 -9.87 6.00
CA SER A 65 2.46 -9.04 6.67
C SER A 65 3.78 -9.06 5.90
N THR A 66 4.31 -7.87 5.61
CA THR A 66 5.66 -7.69 5.06
C THR A 66 6.42 -6.73 5.95
N SER A 67 7.63 -7.06 6.36
CA SER A 67 8.50 -6.16 7.11
C SER A 67 9.87 -6.07 6.45
N SER A 68 10.29 -4.85 6.14
CA SER A 68 11.67 -4.57 5.77
C SER A 68 12.44 -4.16 7.02
N TYR A 69 13.39 -4.97 7.45
CA TYR A 69 14.34 -4.56 8.50
C TYR A 69 15.27 -3.50 7.91
N ARG A 70 15.14 -2.25 8.38
CA ARG A 70 16.21 -1.27 8.28
C ARG A 70 17.06 -1.42 9.53
N GLU A 71 18.22 -2.06 9.42
CA GLU A 71 19.21 -1.95 10.47
C GLU A 71 19.83 -0.55 10.44
N ASP A 72 19.95 0.08 11.61
CA ASP A 72 20.50 1.43 11.82
C ASP A 72 21.98 1.60 11.41
N SER A 73 22.60 0.59 10.83
CA SER A 73 24.00 0.59 10.40
C SER A 73 24.18 0.15 8.95
N GLY A 74 23.73 0.92 8.04
CA GLY A 74 24.16 1.17 6.65
C GLY A 74 24.87 0.11 5.79
N THR A 75 24.97 -1.17 6.15
CA THR A 75 25.82 -2.16 5.44
C THR A 75 25.26 -3.57 5.30
N VAL A 76 24.02 -3.85 5.64
CA VAL A 76 23.45 -5.21 5.46
C VAL A 76 22.26 -5.14 4.51
N GLN A 77 22.30 -5.97 3.46
CA GLN A 77 21.17 -6.24 2.57
C GLN A 77 19.91 -6.48 3.41
N SER A 78 18.93 -5.58 3.33
CA SER A 78 17.67 -5.66 4.06
C SER A 78 16.97 -6.98 3.70
N SER A 79 16.98 -7.94 4.61
CA SER A 79 16.15 -9.12 4.47
C SER A 79 14.70 -8.68 4.61
N LEU A 80 13.93 -8.79 3.54
CA LEU A 80 12.48 -8.66 3.61
C LEU A 80 11.94 -9.93 4.25
N ASP A 81 11.27 -9.79 5.38
CA ASP A 81 10.51 -10.87 5.99
C ASP A 81 9.08 -10.85 5.48
N ILE A 82 8.64 -11.96 4.89
CA ILE A 82 7.26 -12.17 4.44
C ILE A 82 6.58 -13.08 5.45
N GLY A 83 5.44 -12.64 5.97
CA GLY A 83 4.66 -13.40 6.95
C GLY A 83 4.33 -14.79 6.43
N LYS A 84 4.54 -15.80 7.28
CA LYS A 84 4.28 -17.21 6.95
C LYS A 84 2.80 -17.48 6.66
N TYR A 85 1.91 -16.68 7.23
CA TYR A 85 0.46 -16.89 7.16
C TYR A 85 -0.23 -15.68 6.55
N ILE A 86 -1.26 -15.97 5.75
CA ILE A 86 -2.19 -14.97 5.23
C ILE A 86 -3.49 -15.06 6.05
N SER A 87 -3.92 -13.92 6.59
CA SER A 87 -5.22 -13.81 7.26
C SER A 87 -6.30 -13.47 6.23
N MET A 88 -7.43 -14.17 6.29
CA MET A 88 -8.54 -14.00 5.34
C MET A 88 -9.83 -13.61 6.06
N THR A 89 -10.63 -12.74 5.46
CA THR A 89 -11.99 -12.47 5.94
C THR A 89 -12.96 -13.61 5.59
N LYS A 90 -12.65 -14.37 4.53
CA LYS A 90 -13.48 -15.51 4.10
C LYS A 90 -12.67 -16.44 3.19
N GLY A 91 -12.81 -17.75 3.38
CA GLY A 91 -12.24 -18.78 2.52
C GLY A 91 -10.71 -18.92 2.60
N ALA A 92 -10.10 -19.35 1.53
CA ALA A 92 -8.67 -19.44 1.30
C ALA A 92 -8.24 -18.54 0.15
N LEU A 93 -6.94 -18.27 0.03
CA LEU A 93 -6.41 -17.46 -1.08
C LEU A 93 -6.38 -18.31 -2.36
N GLU A 94 -7.18 -17.93 -3.32
CA GLU A 94 -7.37 -18.67 -4.59
C GLU A 94 -7.86 -17.77 -5.73
N GLY A 95 -7.87 -18.29 -6.95
CA GLY A 95 -8.38 -17.59 -8.13
C GLY A 95 -7.52 -16.41 -8.55
N ARG A 96 -8.16 -15.35 -9.03
CA ARG A 96 -7.50 -14.12 -9.47
C ARG A 96 -7.36 -13.16 -8.30
N VAL A 97 -6.15 -12.79 -7.95
CA VAL A 97 -5.84 -11.97 -6.78
C VAL A 97 -5.31 -10.61 -7.19
N LEU A 98 -5.91 -9.55 -6.64
CA LEU A 98 -5.35 -8.20 -6.72
C LEU A 98 -4.51 -7.93 -5.48
N VAL A 99 -3.20 -7.81 -5.65
CA VAL A 99 -2.27 -7.35 -4.60
C VAL A 99 -2.35 -5.84 -4.50
N VAL A 100 -2.62 -5.32 -3.31
CA VAL A 100 -2.79 -3.88 -3.07
C VAL A 100 -1.81 -3.39 -2.02
N ASP A 101 -1.10 -2.30 -2.34
CA ASP A 101 -0.24 -1.58 -1.40
C ASP A 101 -0.43 -0.05 -1.59
N ASP A 102 0.16 0.75 -0.72
CA ASP A 102 0.13 2.21 -0.84
C ASP A 102 1.10 2.71 -1.92
N LEU A 103 2.31 2.21 -1.94
CA LEU A 103 3.34 2.63 -2.89
C LEU A 103 4.30 1.48 -3.27
N VAL A 104 4.91 1.64 -4.44
CA VAL A 104 6.10 0.88 -4.84
C VAL A 104 7.29 1.84 -4.92
N ASP A 105 8.25 1.65 -4.00
CA ASP A 105 9.51 2.40 -3.95
C ASP A 105 10.59 1.68 -4.78
N SER A 106 11.41 0.84 -4.19
CA SER A 106 12.43 0.04 -4.91
C SER A 106 11.85 -1.13 -5.72
N GLY A 107 10.62 -1.55 -5.42
CA GLY A 107 9.96 -2.70 -6.05
C GLY A 107 10.27 -4.05 -5.38
N ILE A 108 11.28 -4.13 -4.52
CA ILE A 108 11.75 -5.39 -3.91
C ILE A 108 10.62 -6.12 -3.16
N THR A 109 9.80 -5.40 -2.42
CA THR A 109 8.68 -6.00 -1.66
C THR A 109 7.67 -6.63 -2.60
N LEU A 110 7.23 -5.91 -3.61
CA LEU A 110 6.25 -6.41 -4.59
C LEU A 110 6.79 -7.63 -5.34
N GLU A 111 8.04 -7.57 -5.83
CA GLU A 111 8.67 -8.68 -6.55
C GLU A 111 8.72 -9.96 -5.70
N LYS A 112 9.17 -9.85 -4.45
CA LYS A 112 9.24 -10.99 -3.53
C LYS A 112 7.86 -11.53 -3.16
N VAL A 113 6.86 -10.68 -2.99
CA VAL A 113 5.47 -11.11 -2.73
C VAL A 113 4.91 -11.86 -3.92
N LEU A 114 5.08 -11.34 -5.15
CA LEU A 114 4.62 -12.02 -6.35
C LEU A 114 5.31 -13.39 -6.54
N HIS A 115 6.59 -13.48 -6.19
CA HIS A 115 7.31 -14.77 -6.20
C HIS A 115 6.77 -15.72 -5.13
N HIS A 116 6.60 -15.25 -3.89
CA HIS A 116 6.05 -16.03 -2.78
C HIS A 116 4.65 -16.60 -3.09
N LEU A 117 3.79 -15.80 -3.71
CA LEU A 117 2.45 -16.27 -4.10
C LEU A 117 2.51 -17.40 -5.13
N ARG A 118 3.39 -17.30 -6.14
CA ARG A 118 3.56 -18.35 -7.16
C ARG A 118 4.08 -19.65 -6.59
N GLU A 119 4.96 -19.58 -5.60
CA GLU A 119 5.58 -20.78 -5.01
C GLU A 119 4.68 -21.48 -3.98
N HIS A 120 3.95 -20.71 -3.18
CA HIS A 120 3.28 -21.26 -2.00
C HIS A 120 1.76 -21.30 -2.10
N PHE A 121 1.16 -20.65 -3.11
CA PHE A 121 -0.29 -20.58 -3.27
C PHE A 121 -0.74 -21.07 -4.66
N PRO A 122 -0.67 -22.40 -4.92
CA PRO A 122 -0.98 -22.97 -6.24
C PRO A 122 -2.44 -22.80 -6.68
N ALA A 123 -3.35 -22.50 -5.74
CA ALA A 123 -4.75 -22.19 -6.05
C ALA A 123 -4.94 -20.76 -6.60
N VAL A 124 -3.93 -19.89 -6.50
CA VAL A 124 -3.92 -18.55 -7.12
C VAL A 124 -3.57 -18.73 -8.62
N THR A 125 -4.49 -18.34 -9.48
CA THR A 125 -4.37 -18.57 -10.93
C THR A 125 -3.81 -17.39 -11.68
N GLU A 126 -4.06 -16.17 -11.21
CA GLU A 126 -3.56 -14.92 -11.78
C GLU A 126 -3.36 -13.88 -10.67
N VAL A 127 -2.32 -13.09 -10.78
CA VAL A 127 -2.04 -12.00 -9.84
C VAL A 127 -1.78 -10.73 -10.62
N LYS A 128 -2.46 -9.63 -10.23
CA LYS A 128 -2.09 -8.28 -10.61
C LYS A 128 -1.91 -7.42 -9.38
N SER A 129 -1.21 -6.30 -9.55
CA SER A 129 -0.84 -5.39 -8.49
C SER A 129 -1.42 -3.99 -8.70
N ALA A 130 -1.85 -3.33 -7.62
CA ALA A 130 -2.36 -1.97 -7.63
C ALA A 130 -1.77 -1.16 -6.48
N VAL A 131 -1.23 0.02 -6.79
CA VAL A 131 -0.66 0.95 -5.81
C VAL A 131 -1.07 2.39 -6.11
N ILE A 132 -1.07 3.25 -5.10
CA ILE A 132 -1.36 4.66 -5.32
C ILE A 132 -0.18 5.32 -6.04
N TRP A 133 1.05 5.10 -5.55
CA TRP A 133 2.26 5.70 -6.11
C TRP A 133 3.27 4.66 -6.60
N CYS A 134 3.82 4.92 -7.78
CA CYS A 134 4.93 4.15 -8.34
C CYS A 134 6.10 5.10 -8.56
N LYS A 135 7.25 4.85 -7.91
CA LYS A 135 8.47 5.64 -8.10
C LYS A 135 9.28 5.13 -9.29
N GLU A 136 9.98 6.03 -9.98
CA GLU A 136 10.83 5.70 -11.12
C GLU A 136 11.97 4.73 -10.76
N CYS A 137 12.46 4.78 -9.52
CA CYS A 137 13.54 3.90 -9.05
C CYS A 137 13.10 2.44 -8.84
N SER A 138 11.83 2.12 -9.03
CA SER A 138 11.32 0.76 -8.84
C SER A 138 11.85 -0.21 -9.91
N SER A 139 12.34 -1.38 -9.47
CA SER A 139 12.76 -2.48 -10.34
C SER A 139 11.60 -3.20 -11.03
N ILE A 140 10.38 -3.04 -10.52
CA ILE A 140 9.15 -3.64 -11.06
C ILE A 140 8.08 -2.59 -11.19
N GLN A 141 7.37 -2.61 -12.31
CA GLN A 141 6.21 -1.75 -12.51
C GLN A 141 4.94 -2.50 -12.08
N PRO A 142 4.12 -1.94 -11.16
CA PRO A 142 2.82 -2.51 -10.83
C PRO A 142 1.87 -2.46 -12.03
N ASP A 143 0.92 -3.40 -12.10
CA ASP A 143 -0.07 -3.45 -13.20
C ASP A 143 -0.96 -2.21 -13.21
N PHE A 144 -1.31 -1.71 -12.02
CA PHE A 144 -2.10 -0.49 -11.85
C PHE A 144 -1.42 0.43 -10.84
N TYR A 145 -1.25 1.67 -11.21
CA TYR A 145 -0.85 2.75 -10.30
C TYR A 145 -1.61 4.02 -10.66
N LEU A 146 -1.85 4.88 -9.66
CA LEU A 146 -2.52 6.15 -9.91
C LEU A 146 -1.52 7.17 -10.43
N ASP A 147 -0.46 7.42 -9.68
CA ASP A 147 0.55 8.43 -9.97
C ASP A 147 1.93 7.78 -10.15
N PHE A 148 2.60 8.15 -11.26
CA PHE A 148 4.01 7.84 -11.48
C PHE A 148 4.85 9.02 -11.00
N LEU A 149 5.87 8.76 -10.18
CA LEU A 149 6.75 9.76 -9.62
C LEU A 149 8.13 9.69 -10.30
N PRO A 150 8.42 10.60 -11.26
CA PRO A 150 9.68 10.59 -12.02
C PRO A 150 10.88 11.07 -11.21
N THR A 151 10.62 11.73 -10.09
CA THR A 151 11.62 12.01 -9.06
C THR A 151 11.40 11.02 -7.91
N ASN A 152 12.31 10.94 -6.96
CA ASN A 152 12.20 10.04 -5.83
C ASN A 152 11.84 10.80 -4.53
N PRO A 153 10.67 11.48 -4.47
CA PRO A 153 10.30 12.26 -3.32
C PRO A 153 10.01 11.36 -2.12
N TRP A 154 10.23 11.89 -0.91
CA TRP A 154 9.63 11.29 0.27
C TRP A 154 8.13 11.58 0.27
N ILE A 155 7.31 10.54 0.42
CA ILE A 155 5.85 10.68 0.46
C ILE A 155 5.44 10.74 1.92
N HIS A 156 5.04 11.94 2.38
CA HIS A 156 4.49 12.15 3.71
C HIS A 156 3.01 11.77 3.71
N GLN A 157 2.75 10.52 4.06
CA GLN A 157 1.39 10.00 4.12
C GLN A 157 0.69 10.45 5.41
N PRO A 158 -0.63 10.69 5.40
CA PRO A 158 -1.33 11.33 6.52
C PRO A 158 -1.32 10.52 7.82
N PHE A 159 -1.02 9.24 7.76
CA PHE A 159 -0.93 8.37 8.94
C PHE A 159 0.49 8.25 9.52
N GLU A 160 1.53 8.71 8.80
CA GLU A 160 2.92 8.65 9.29
C GLU A 160 3.13 9.50 10.56
N GLU A 161 2.32 10.54 10.74
CA GLU A 161 2.35 11.34 11.97
C GLU A 161 2.15 10.48 13.22
N PHE A 162 1.35 9.42 13.14
CA PHE A 162 1.10 8.49 14.24
C PHE A 162 2.32 7.62 14.59
N ASP A 163 3.28 7.47 13.71
CA ASP A 163 4.50 6.71 14.00
C ASP A 163 5.38 7.40 15.06
N SER A 164 5.28 8.71 15.17
CA SER A 164 6.01 9.52 16.15
C SER A 164 5.24 9.81 17.46
N ILE A 165 3.91 9.71 17.44
CA ILE A 165 3.07 10.01 18.59
C ILE A 165 3.02 8.82 19.56
N ARG A 166 3.14 9.09 20.86
CA ARG A 166 2.98 8.09 21.92
C ARG A 166 1.75 8.41 22.78
N PRO A 167 1.14 7.41 23.45
CA PRO A 167 -0.11 7.62 24.22
C PRO A 167 -0.07 8.78 25.22
N HIS A 168 1.05 9.00 25.87
CA HIS A 168 1.22 10.11 26.82
C HIS A 168 1.25 11.50 26.17
N GLN A 169 1.44 11.57 24.84
CA GLN A 169 1.47 12.81 24.07
C GLN A 169 0.11 13.16 23.44
N LEU A 170 -0.84 12.22 23.42
CA LEU A 170 -2.12 12.39 22.70
C LEU A 170 -2.93 13.60 23.20
N SER A 171 -2.94 13.87 24.51
CA SER A 171 -3.68 15.03 25.05
C SER A 171 -3.16 16.37 24.52
N ALA A 172 -1.84 16.50 24.37
CA ALA A 172 -1.23 17.70 23.79
C ALA A 172 -1.44 17.78 22.27
N TRP A 173 -1.42 16.63 21.62
CA TRP A 173 -1.65 16.51 20.18
C TRP A 173 -3.07 16.95 19.79
N LEU A 174 -4.09 16.45 20.48
CA LEU A 174 -5.50 16.80 20.22
C LEU A 174 -5.77 18.30 20.38
N LYS A 175 -5.15 18.95 21.38
CA LYS A 175 -5.28 20.39 21.57
C LYS A 175 -4.69 21.22 20.42
N LYS A 176 -3.68 20.71 19.69
CA LYS A 176 -3.15 21.39 18.50
C LYS A 176 -4.13 21.35 17.32
N GLY A 177 -4.92 20.28 17.18
CA GLY A 177 -5.93 20.14 16.14
C GLY A 177 -7.14 21.06 16.32
N GLU A 178 -7.49 21.41 17.56
CA GLU A 178 -8.63 22.29 17.85
C GLU A 178 -8.41 23.76 17.43
N PHE A 179 -7.17 24.15 17.14
CA PHE A 179 -6.82 25.51 16.68
C PHE A 179 -6.57 25.61 15.18
N ALA A 180 -6.78 24.52 14.43
CA ALA A 180 -6.49 24.44 13.00
C ALA A 180 -7.74 24.37 12.10
N GLU A 181 -8.94 24.62 12.65
CA GLU A 181 -10.21 24.72 11.90
C GLU A 181 -10.55 26.18 11.57
#